data_6f440a9298e6fbfecb49dc1a909c3313
#
_entry.id   6f440a9298e6fbfecb49dc1a909c3313
#
_cell.length_a   1.000
_cell.length_b   1.000
_cell.length_c   1.000
_cell.angle_alpha   90.00
_cell.angle_beta   90.00
_cell.angle_gamma   90.00
#
_symmetry.space_group_name_H-M   'P 1'
#
loop_
_entity.id
_entity.type
_entity.pdbx_description
1 polymer ?
#
loop_
_entity_poly.entity_id
_entity_poly.type
_entity_poly.pdbx_seq_one_letter_code
_entity_poly.pdbx_strand_id
1 'polypeptide(L)'
;MRDIQREQRKNEHVEIAMAQQDVPQSDFDRMRFVHHSIPNINVNQVDLTSHTSNFDMTFPLYINAMTGGSDWTKTINEKLAVVARETGLAMAVGSTHAALRNPKMAESFSIVRKTNPEGIIFSNVGADVPVDKAVKAVELLDAQALQVHVNAPQELVMPEGNREFSTWLENVEAIVQRVSVPVIIKEVGFGMSKELLQSLVNIGVRYVDVSGKGG
;
A
#
# COMPACT_ATOMS: atom_id res chain seq x y z
N MET A 1 0.32 19.33 18.57
CA MET A 1 1.19 18.30 19.15
C MET A 1 1.09 16.97 18.42
N ARG A 2 -0.08 16.32 18.32
CA ARG A 2 -0.22 15.01 17.64
C ARG A 2 0.21 15.00 16.15
N ASP A 3 -0.01 16.08 15.40
CA ASP A 3 0.34 16.13 13.97
C ASP A 3 1.85 16.28 13.76
N ILE A 4 2.55 17.03 14.61
CA ILE A 4 4.02 17.14 14.59
C ILE A 4 4.66 15.77 14.91
N GLN A 5 4.14 15.05 15.88
CA GLN A 5 4.63 13.70 16.22
C GLN A 5 4.43 12.71 15.07
N ARG A 6 3.33 12.82 14.33
CA ARG A 6 3.05 11.96 13.17
C ARG A 6 3.96 12.27 11.98
N GLU A 7 4.22 13.55 11.72
CA GLU A 7 5.18 13.98 10.69
C GLU A 7 6.59 13.49 11.03
N GLN A 8 7.03 13.70 12.28
CA GLN A 8 8.32 13.22 12.75
C GLN A 8 8.45 11.71 12.60
N ARG A 9 7.39 10.94 12.93
CA ARG A 9 7.39 9.48 12.75
C ARG A 9 7.54 9.06 11.29
N LYS A 10 6.99 9.81 10.34
CA LYS A 10 7.18 9.51 8.91
C LYS A 10 8.65 9.59 8.51
N ASN A 11 9.37 10.55 9.05
CA ASN A 11 10.80 10.68 8.85
C ASN A 11 11.58 9.56 9.57
N GLU A 12 11.21 9.25 10.82
CA GLU A 12 11.80 8.15 11.60
C GLU A 12 11.65 6.80 10.89
N HIS A 13 10.51 6.53 10.24
CA HIS A 13 10.33 5.30 9.46
C HIS A 13 11.35 5.19 8.32
N VAL A 14 11.66 6.28 7.64
CA VAL A 14 12.68 6.30 6.58
C VAL A 14 14.07 6.10 7.18
N GLU A 15 14.39 6.78 8.27
CA GLU A 15 15.69 6.65 8.97
C GLU A 15 15.93 5.22 9.45
N ILE A 16 14.91 4.60 10.06
CA ILE A 16 14.99 3.20 10.51
C ILE A 16 15.17 2.27 9.33
N ALA A 17 14.40 2.44 8.25
CA ALA A 17 14.52 1.61 7.06
C ALA A 17 15.92 1.71 6.41
N MET A 18 16.51 2.91 6.41
CA MET A 18 17.87 3.13 5.90
C MET A 18 18.95 2.57 6.83
N ALA A 19 18.69 2.53 8.14
CA ALA A 19 19.64 2.03 9.13
C ALA A 19 19.60 0.51 9.29
N GLN A 20 18.51 -0.15 8.89
CA GLN A 20 18.40 -1.60 8.92
C GLN A 20 19.32 -2.22 7.89
N GLN A 21 20.35 -2.92 8.37
CA GLN A 21 21.31 -3.66 7.54
C GLN A 21 20.97 -5.15 7.44
N ASP A 22 20.27 -5.68 8.43
CA ASP A 22 19.87 -7.09 8.45
C ASP A 22 18.55 -7.28 7.72
N VAL A 23 18.59 -8.08 6.67
CA VAL A 23 17.36 -8.58 6.03
C VAL A 23 16.88 -9.77 6.86
N PRO A 24 15.78 -9.63 7.61
CA PRO A 24 15.26 -10.76 8.37
C PRO A 24 14.88 -11.87 7.40
N GLN A 25 15.13 -13.13 7.78
CA GLN A 25 14.68 -14.27 6.99
C GLN A 25 13.17 -14.22 6.81
N SER A 26 12.75 -14.29 5.55
CA SER A 26 11.36 -14.36 5.15
C SER A 26 10.91 -15.81 5.07
N ASP A 27 9.60 -16.07 5.25
CA ASP A 27 9.04 -17.39 4.97
C ASP A 27 9.14 -17.76 3.48
N PHE A 28 9.27 -16.78 2.59
CA PHE A 28 9.58 -16.99 1.17
C PHE A 28 10.94 -17.67 0.95
N ASP A 29 11.92 -17.49 1.84
CA ASP A 29 13.24 -18.16 1.77
C ASP A 29 13.12 -19.69 1.90
N ARG A 30 11.98 -20.18 2.40
CA ARG A 30 11.67 -21.61 2.53
C ARG A 30 10.99 -22.19 1.28
N MET A 31 10.59 -21.33 0.34
CA MET A 31 9.98 -21.75 -0.93
C MET A 31 11.08 -21.98 -1.97
N ARG A 32 10.93 -23.02 -2.76
CA ARG A 32 11.83 -23.32 -3.88
C ARG A 32 11.03 -23.72 -5.09
N PHE A 33 11.41 -23.16 -6.23
CA PHE A 33 10.89 -23.64 -7.50
C PHE A 33 11.52 -24.97 -7.90
N VAL A 34 10.74 -25.85 -8.50
CA VAL A 34 11.27 -27.08 -9.08
C VAL A 34 12.07 -26.69 -10.33
N HIS A 35 13.38 -26.95 -10.30
CA HIS A 35 14.26 -26.63 -11.43
C HIS A 35 14.14 -27.66 -12.55
N HIS A 36 13.94 -27.18 -13.76
CA HIS A 36 14.00 -27.99 -14.98
C HIS A 36 15.31 -27.68 -15.72
N SER A 37 16.22 -28.67 -15.76
CA SER A 37 17.55 -28.52 -16.36
C SER A 37 17.52 -28.34 -17.88
N ILE A 38 16.46 -28.76 -18.53
CA ILE A 38 16.21 -28.57 -19.97
C ILE A 38 14.88 -27.84 -20.10
N PRO A 39 14.88 -26.50 -20.13
CA PRO A 39 13.67 -25.72 -20.34
C PRO A 39 13.19 -25.89 -21.79
N ASN A 40 11.93 -26.19 -21.98
CA ASN A 40 11.32 -26.28 -23.31
C ASN A 40 10.63 -24.97 -23.70
N ILE A 41 11.35 -23.84 -23.50
CA ILE A 41 10.86 -22.49 -23.74
C ILE A 41 12.01 -21.57 -24.13
N ASN A 42 11.76 -20.61 -25.02
CA ASN A 42 12.69 -19.55 -25.36
C ASN A 42 12.45 -18.30 -24.47
N VAL A 43 13.49 -17.54 -24.23
CA VAL A 43 13.41 -16.31 -23.42
C VAL A 43 12.37 -15.32 -23.95
N ASN A 44 12.24 -15.20 -25.26
CA ASN A 44 11.25 -14.32 -25.91
C ASN A 44 9.78 -14.77 -25.75
N GLN A 45 9.55 -15.97 -25.22
CA GLN A 45 8.21 -16.49 -24.89
C GLN A 45 7.82 -16.22 -23.42
N VAL A 46 8.76 -15.68 -22.63
CA VAL A 46 8.49 -15.33 -21.24
C VAL A 46 7.71 -14.02 -21.21
N ASP A 47 6.49 -14.08 -20.71
CA ASP A 47 5.63 -12.93 -20.47
C ASP A 47 5.58 -12.65 -18.97
N LEU A 48 5.92 -11.42 -18.59
CA LEU A 48 5.87 -10.94 -17.20
C LEU A 48 4.67 -10.02 -16.95
N THR A 49 3.82 -9.80 -17.95
CA THR A 49 2.63 -8.98 -17.75
C THR A 49 1.69 -9.65 -16.74
N SER A 50 1.04 -8.85 -15.94
CA SER A 50 0.04 -9.31 -14.97
C SER A 50 -1.30 -8.67 -15.27
N HIS A 51 -2.27 -9.50 -15.62
CA HIS A 51 -3.63 -9.07 -15.93
C HIS A 51 -4.57 -9.43 -14.79
N THR A 52 -5.27 -8.42 -14.31
CA THR A 52 -6.38 -8.60 -13.36
C THR A 52 -7.65 -8.01 -13.96
N SER A 53 -8.78 -8.18 -13.29
CA SER A 53 -10.03 -7.55 -13.77
C SER A 53 -10.00 -6.02 -13.78
N ASN A 54 -9.03 -5.39 -13.13
CA ASN A 54 -8.98 -3.95 -12.94
C ASN A 54 -7.64 -3.32 -13.35
N PHE A 55 -6.56 -4.10 -13.45
CA PHE A 55 -5.21 -3.59 -13.75
C PHE A 55 -4.52 -4.46 -14.78
N ASP A 56 -3.86 -3.80 -15.72
CA ASP A 56 -2.90 -4.41 -16.62
C ASP A 56 -1.52 -3.85 -16.27
N MET A 57 -0.69 -4.68 -15.62
CA MET A 57 0.65 -4.28 -15.17
C MET A 57 1.70 -4.91 -16.07
N THR A 58 2.68 -4.11 -16.48
CA THR A 58 3.82 -4.57 -17.30
C THR A 58 4.64 -5.65 -16.59
N PHE A 59 4.71 -5.56 -15.26
CA PHE A 59 5.39 -6.52 -14.38
C PHE A 59 4.52 -6.84 -13.18
N PRO A 60 4.62 -8.06 -12.60
CA PRO A 60 3.88 -8.45 -11.39
C PRO A 60 4.51 -7.84 -10.12
N LEU A 61 4.89 -6.58 -10.19
CA LEU A 61 5.57 -5.84 -9.11
C LEU A 61 4.95 -4.45 -8.98
N TYR A 62 4.93 -3.95 -7.76
CA TYR A 62 4.59 -2.56 -7.50
C TYR A 62 5.43 -1.99 -6.35
N ILE A 63 5.63 -0.68 -6.34
CA ILE A 63 6.28 0.04 -5.24
C ILE A 63 5.28 0.14 -4.10
N ASN A 64 5.57 -0.54 -2.98
CA ASN A 64 4.64 -0.65 -1.86
C ASN A 64 4.50 0.66 -1.07
N ALA A 65 3.38 0.76 -0.33
CA ALA A 65 2.97 1.93 0.43
C ALA A 65 3.83 2.16 1.68
N MET A 66 4.69 3.18 1.65
CA MET A 66 5.55 3.52 2.79
C MET A 66 5.51 5.02 3.14
N THR A 67 5.59 5.92 2.17
CA THR A 67 5.95 7.32 2.38
C THR A 67 4.84 8.30 2.06
N GLY A 68 4.92 9.48 2.67
CA GLY A 68 4.02 10.62 2.51
C GLY A 68 3.74 11.30 3.85
N GLY A 69 3.43 12.62 3.83
CA GLY A 69 3.03 13.40 5.00
C GLY A 69 4.12 14.28 5.59
N SER A 70 5.24 14.49 4.90
CA SER A 70 6.27 15.48 5.22
C SER A 70 6.97 15.97 3.96
N ASP A 71 7.74 17.07 4.05
CA ASP A 71 8.50 17.60 2.92
C ASP A 71 9.59 16.62 2.46
N TRP A 72 10.23 15.94 3.39
CA TRP A 72 11.21 14.91 3.06
C TRP A 72 10.57 13.74 2.31
N THR A 73 9.46 13.23 2.81
CA THR A 73 8.74 12.12 2.15
C THR A 73 8.12 12.53 0.81
N LYS A 74 7.81 13.83 0.59
CA LYS A 74 7.47 14.36 -0.73
C LYS A 74 8.59 14.12 -1.73
N THR A 75 9.83 14.46 -1.37
CA THR A 75 11.00 14.24 -2.23
C THR A 75 11.21 12.76 -2.55
N ILE A 76 10.97 11.87 -1.58
CA ILE A 76 11.06 10.42 -1.78
C ILE A 76 9.97 9.96 -2.75
N ASN A 77 8.72 10.36 -2.53
CA ASN A 77 7.59 10.02 -3.38
C ASN A 77 7.80 10.48 -4.82
N GLU A 78 8.36 11.67 -5.03
CA GLU A 78 8.69 12.18 -6.36
C GLU A 78 9.72 11.29 -7.06
N LYS A 79 10.81 10.92 -6.38
CA LYS A 79 11.83 10.01 -6.94
C LYS A 79 11.26 8.64 -7.26
N LEU A 80 10.45 8.07 -6.38
CA LEU A 80 9.80 6.78 -6.61
C LEU A 80 8.80 6.85 -7.77
N ALA A 81 8.08 7.96 -7.92
CA ALA A 81 7.17 8.17 -9.04
C ALA A 81 7.92 8.27 -10.39
N VAL A 82 9.13 8.87 -10.40
CA VAL A 82 10.00 8.82 -11.59
C VAL A 82 10.39 7.37 -11.92
N VAL A 83 10.82 6.60 -10.91
CA VAL A 83 11.15 5.18 -11.13
C VAL A 83 9.94 4.42 -11.66
N ALA A 84 8.77 4.59 -11.04
CA ALA A 84 7.53 3.94 -11.50
C ALA A 84 7.19 4.28 -12.94
N ARG A 85 7.32 5.56 -13.34
CA ARG A 85 7.09 6.01 -14.71
C ARG A 85 8.05 5.38 -15.70
N GLU A 86 9.34 5.42 -15.41
CA GLU A 86 10.39 4.92 -16.32
C GLU A 86 10.38 3.40 -16.46
N THR A 87 9.90 2.69 -15.45
CA THR A 87 9.85 1.21 -15.44
C THR A 87 8.47 0.63 -15.75
N GLY A 88 7.42 1.46 -15.77
CA GLY A 88 6.04 0.99 -15.92
C GLY A 88 5.48 0.25 -14.69
N LEU A 89 6.10 0.41 -13.53
CA LEU A 89 5.62 -0.20 -12.29
C LEU A 89 4.41 0.57 -11.73
N ALA A 90 3.48 -0.17 -11.13
CA ALA A 90 2.48 0.44 -10.28
C ALA A 90 3.13 0.99 -8.98
N MET A 91 2.51 1.97 -8.34
CA MET A 91 3.02 2.56 -7.11
C MET A 91 1.90 2.86 -6.13
N ALA A 92 2.09 2.46 -4.88
CA ALA A 92 1.26 2.86 -3.75
C ALA A 92 1.94 3.96 -2.94
N VAL A 93 1.15 4.90 -2.40
CA VAL A 93 1.64 5.91 -1.43
C VAL A 93 1.40 5.45 0.00
N GLY A 94 2.12 6.01 0.95
CA GLY A 94 1.82 5.83 2.37
C GLY A 94 0.46 6.41 2.75
N SER A 95 -0.02 6.14 3.98
CA SER A 95 -1.33 6.59 4.44
C SER A 95 -1.57 8.09 4.20
N THR A 96 -2.60 8.41 3.42
CA THR A 96 -3.02 9.77 3.09
C THR A 96 -3.71 10.49 4.26
N HIS A 97 -3.86 9.83 5.41
CA HIS A 97 -4.53 10.38 6.58
C HIS A 97 -4.02 11.79 6.97
N ALA A 98 -2.70 12.04 6.84
CA ALA A 98 -2.10 13.35 7.08
C ALA A 98 -2.67 14.44 6.14
N ALA A 99 -2.79 14.13 4.84
CA ALA A 99 -3.34 15.05 3.85
C ALA A 99 -4.84 15.33 4.08
N LEU A 100 -5.60 14.31 4.50
CA LEU A 100 -7.04 14.42 4.77
C LEU A 100 -7.35 15.28 6.02
N ARG A 101 -6.37 15.50 6.89
CA ARG A 101 -6.45 16.39 8.06
C ARG A 101 -5.83 17.75 7.82
N ASN A 102 -4.71 17.81 7.11
CA ASN A 102 -3.96 19.02 6.83
C ASN A 102 -3.68 19.14 5.33
N PRO A 103 -4.40 20.01 4.60
CA PRO A 103 -4.21 20.19 3.15
C PRO A 103 -2.77 20.54 2.74
N LYS A 104 -1.98 21.14 3.62
CA LYS A 104 -0.56 21.45 3.33
C LYS A 104 0.25 20.17 3.07
N MET A 105 -0.17 19.03 3.66
CA MET A 105 0.50 17.74 3.46
C MET A 105 0.06 17.04 2.17
N ALA A 106 -1.00 17.52 1.52
CA ALA A 106 -1.55 16.89 0.31
C ALA A 106 -0.52 16.82 -0.83
N GLU A 107 0.36 17.83 -0.93
CA GLU A 107 1.37 17.87 -1.99
C GLU A 107 2.39 16.73 -1.89
N SER A 108 2.68 16.24 -0.68
CA SER A 108 3.60 15.11 -0.47
C SER A 108 3.08 13.80 -1.07
N PHE A 109 1.79 13.73 -1.37
CA PHE A 109 1.14 12.61 -2.04
C PHE A 109 0.82 12.92 -3.51
N SER A 110 0.20 14.06 -3.80
CA SER A 110 -0.21 14.43 -5.17
C SER A 110 0.98 14.63 -6.11
N ILE A 111 2.19 14.84 -5.59
CA ILE A 111 3.42 14.86 -6.39
C ILE A 111 3.60 13.57 -7.21
N VAL A 112 3.12 12.42 -6.71
CA VAL A 112 3.20 11.14 -7.41
C VAL A 112 2.41 11.19 -8.72
N ARG A 113 1.14 11.64 -8.69
CA ARG A 113 0.33 11.78 -9.90
C ARG A 113 0.89 12.84 -10.84
N LYS A 114 1.39 13.96 -10.31
CA LYS A 114 2.04 15.01 -11.12
C LYS A 114 3.27 14.49 -11.87
N THR A 115 4.05 13.63 -11.23
CA THR A 115 5.31 13.09 -11.78
C THR A 115 5.05 11.89 -12.71
N ASN A 116 4.02 11.10 -12.43
CA ASN A 116 3.62 9.93 -13.22
C ASN A 116 2.12 10.03 -13.58
N PRO A 117 1.75 10.89 -14.54
CA PRO A 117 0.35 11.20 -14.86
C PRO A 117 -0.44 9.99 -15.39
N GLU A 118 0.19 9.08 -16.12
CA GLU A 118 -0.46 7.90 -16.71
C GLU A 118 -0.25 6.61 -15.90
N GLY A 119 0.47 6.69 -14.77
CA GLY A 119 0.83 5.51 -13.99
C GLY A 119 -0.33 4.92 -13.19
N ILE A 120 -0.23 3.64 -12.89
CA ILE A 120 -1.12 2.95 -11.96
C ILE A 120 -0.69 3.34 -10.55
N ILE A 121 -1.53 4.14 -9.88
CA ILE A 121 -1.27 4.67 -8.54
C ILE A 121 -2.34 4.18 -7.59
N PHE A 122 -1.92 3.68 -6.43
CA PHE A 122 -2.80 3.27 -5.34
C PHE A 122 -2.74 4.30 -4.21
N SER A 123 -3.90 4.82 -3.81
CA SER A 123 -4.03 5.59 -2.58
C SER A 123 -4.06 4.65 -1.37
N ASN A 124 -3.86 5.20 -0.16
CA ASN A 124 -3.79 4.37 1.05
C ASN A 124 -4.43 5.08 2.25
N VAL A 125 -5.23 4.33 3.01
CA VAL A 125 -5.86 4.78 4.26
C VAL A 125 -5.84 3.66 5.30
N GLY A 126 -6.06 4.00 6.58
CA GLY A 126 -6.29 3.00 7.64
C GLY A 126 -7.72 2.46 7.63
N ALA A 127 -7.93 1.29 8.23
CA ALA A 127 -9.24 0.66 8.34
C ALA A 127 -10.24 1.45 9.22
N ASP A 128 -9.76 2.41 10.01
CA ASP A 128 -10.56 3.30 10.87
C ASP A 128 -10.99 4.61 10.17
N VAL A 129 -10.56 4.83 8.93
CA VAL A 129 -10.84 6.09 8.22
C VAL A 129 -12.30 6.15 7.79
N PRO A 130 -13.04 7.25 8.07
CA PRO A 130 -14.41 7.43 7.59
C PRO A 130 -14.53 7.32 6.08
N VAL A 131 -15.64 6.76 5.61
CA VAL A 131 -15.89 6.45 4.18
C VAL A 131 -15.75 7.68 3.27
N ASP A 132 -16.27 8.84 3.68
CA ASP A 132 -16.14 10.09 2.91
C ASP A 132 -14.68 10.52 2.73
N LYS A 133 -13.83 10.24 3.70
CA LYS A 133 -12.39 10.48 3.61
C LYS A 133 -11.67 9.45 2.75
N ALA A 134 -12.12 8.20 2.76
CA ALA A 134 -11.61 7.18 1.85
C ALA A 134 -11.86 7.58 0.37
N VAL A 135 -13.05 8.10 0.06
CA VAL A 135 -13.36 8.66 -1.27
C VAL A 135 -12.41 9.80 -1.64
N LYS A 136 -12.23 10.78 -0.73
CA LYS A 136 -11.28 11.89 -0.96
C LYS A 136 -9.83 11.43 -1.14
N ALA A 137 -9.43 10.34 -0.49
CA ALA A 137 -8.11 9.77 -0.66
C ALA A 137 -7.88 9.22 -2.08
N VAL A 138 -8.91 8.65 -2.70
CA VAL A 138 -8.90 8.23 -4.11
C VAL A 138 -8.81 9.45 -5.02
N GLU A 139 -9.68 10.44 -4.81
CA GLU A 139 -9.74 11.67 -5.61
C GLU A 139 -8.42 12.46 -5.57
N LEU A 140 -7.77 12.53 -4.41
CA LEU A 140 -6.50 13.26 -4.22
C LEU A 140 -5.41 12.84 -5.20
N LEU A 141 -5.41 11.58 -5.59
CA LEU A 141 -4.38 10.96 -6.44
C LEU A 141 -4.91 10.54 -7.81
N ASP A 142 -6.20 10.73 -8.07
CA ASP A 142 -6.84 10.07 -9.21
C ASP A 142 -6.43 8.59 -9.27
N ALA A 143 -6.62 7.90 -8.14
CA ALA A 143 -6.03 6.60 -7.90
C ALA A 143 -6.83 5.49 -8.58
N GLN A 144 -6.14 4.48 -9.11
CA GLN A 144 -6.72 3.30 -9.74
C GLN A 144 -7.15 2.24 -8.73
N ALA A 145 -6.66 2.31 -7.48
CA ALA A 145 -7.12 1.50 -6.36
C ALA A 145 -6.93 2.21 -5.03
N LEU A 146 -7.64 1.74 -4.01
CA LEU A 146 -7.48 2.17 -2.63
C LEU A 146 -6.94 1.00 -1.81
N GLN A 147 -5.74 1.14 -1.27
CA GLN A 147 -5.26 0.26 -0.21
C GLN A 147 -5.87 0.68 1.13
N VAL A 148 -6.42 -0.28 1.85
CA VAL A 148 -6.85 -0.12 3.25
C VAL A 148 -5.94 -0.98 4.10
N HIS A 149 -5.04 -0.35 4.87
CA HIS A 149 -4.13 -1.10 5.72
C HIS A 149 -4.78 -1.47 7.05
N VAL A 150 -4.48 -2.69 7.50
CA VAL A 150 -4.88 -3.26 8.78
C VAL A 150 -3.62 -3.50 9.62
N ASN A 151 -3.44 -2.71 10.68
CA ASN A 151 -2.20 -2.62 11.42
C ASN A 151 -2.39 -2.64 12.95
N ALA A 152 -3.34 -3.44 13.44
CA ALA A 152 -3.68 -3.47 14.86
C ALA A 152 -2.47 -3.65 15.81
N PRO A 153 -1.48 -4.54 15.55
CA PRO A 153 -0.30 -4.65 16.39
C PRO A 153 0.53 -3.36 16.43
N GLN A 154 0.66 -2.66 15.30
CA GLN A 154 1.37 -1.38 15.24
C GLN A 154 0.60 -0.30 16.01
N GLU A 155 -0.72 -0.23 15.88
CA GLU A 155 -1.55 0.71 16.63
C GLU A 155 -1.42 0.50 18.15
N LEU A 156 -1.33 -0.76 18.60
CA LEU A 156 -1.21 -1.08 20.02
C LEU A 156 0.12 -0.61 20.64
N VAL A 157 1.22 -0.60 19.90
CA VAL A 157 2.53 -0.17 20.43
C VAL A 157 2.75 1.33 20.29
N MET A 158 1.99 2.02 19.43
CA MET A 158 2.08 3.48 19.29
C MET A 158 1.35 4.17 20.43
N PRO A 159 1.97 5.15 21.12
CA PRO A 159 1.31 5.89 22.21
C PRO A 159 0.00 6.56 21.78
N GLU A 160 -0.07 7.07 20.55
CA GLU A 160 -1.22 7.74 19.97
C GLU A 160 -2.07 6.82 19.06
N GLY A 161 -1.74 5.53 18.99
CA GLY A 161 -2.42 4.56 18.16
C GLY A 161 -3.86 4.30 18.61
N ASN A 162 -4.66 3.74 17.72
CA ASN A 162 -6.03 3.36 17.98
C ASN A 162 -6.07 2.14 18.92
N ARG A 163 -7.15 2.03 19.70
CA ARG A 163 -7.43 0.90 20.60
C ARG A 163 -8.78 0.24 20.29
N GLU A 164 -9.56 0.83 19.41
CA GLU A 164 -10.88 0.34 18.99
C GLU A 164 -10.79 -0.27 17.60
N PHE A 165 -10.88 -1.59 17.54
CA PHE A 165 -10.75 -2.35 16.27
C PHE A 165 -12.06 -3.04 15.90
N SER A 166 -13.05 -3.05 16.77
CA SER A 166 -14.30 -3.81 16.63
C SER A 166 -15.12 -3.42 15.39
N THR A 167 -15.00 -2.16 14.95
CA THR A 167 -15.74 -1.61 13.81
C THR A 167 -14.98 -1.65 12.48
N TRP A 168 -13.75 -2.17 12.48
CA TRP A 168 -12.91 -2.12 11.27
C TRP A 168 -13.53 -2.87 10.09
N LEU A 169 -14.06 -4.07 10.32
CA LEU A 169 -14.64 -4.87 9.25
C LEU A 169 -15.88 -4.19 8.64
N GLU A 170 -16.77 -3.65 9.48
CA GLU A 170 -17.95 -2.90 9.01
C GLU A 170 -17.57 -1.65 8.23
N ASN A 171 -16.55 -0.92 8.71
CA ASN A 171 -16.08 0.27 8.01
C ASN A 171 -15.42 -0.08 6.67
N VAL A 172 -14.64 -1.17 6.62
CA VAL A 172 -14.07 -1.69 5.36
C VAL A 172 -15.19 -2.06 4.38
N GLU A 173 -16.23 -2.75 4.82
CA GLU A 173 -17.39 -3.06 4.00
C GLU A 173 -18.04 -1.80 3.41
N ALA A 174 -18.27 -0.80 4.26
CA ALA A 174 -18.84 0.48 3.81
C ALA A 174 -17.91 1.22 2.82
N ILE A 175 -16.58 1.15 2.99
CA ILE A 175 -15.61 1.68 2.04
C ILE A 175 -15.71 0.94 0.70
N VAL A 176 -15.71 -0.40 0.71
CA VAL A 176 -15.82 -1.24 -0.50
C VAL A 176 -17.08 -0.91 -1.30
N GLN A 177 -18.20 -0.68 -0.62
CA GLN A 177 -19.47 -0.33 -1.26
C GLN A 177 -19.51 1.09 -1.85
N ARG A 178 -18.67 2.00 -1.34
CA ARG A 178 -18.80 3.43 -1.65
C ARG A 178 -17.76 3.96 -2.62
N VAL A 179 -16.52 3.43 -2.58
CA VAL A 179 -15.46 3.90 -3.48
C VAL A 179 -15.66 3.36 -4.89
N SER A 180 -15.27 4.15 -5.89
CA SER A 180 -15.44 3.83 -7.32
C SER A 180 -14.32 2.95 -7.88
N VAL A 181 -13.30 2.65 -7.08
CA VAL A 181 -12.11 1.89 -7.48
C VAL A 181 -11.97 0.63 -6.64
N PRO A 182 -11.26 -0.40 -7.11
CA PRO A 182 -10.98 -1.60 -6.31
C PRO A 182 -10.34 -1.27 -4.97
N VAL A 183 -10.77 -2.00 -3.93
CA VAL A 183 -10.16 -1.93 -2.59
C VAL A 183 -9.22 -3.11 -2.41
N ILE A 184 -8.00 -2.81 -1.96
CA ILE A 184 -6.96 -3.78 -1.63
C ILE A 184 -6.78 -3.75 -0.11
N ILE A 185 -7.09 -4.83 0.58
CA ILE A 185 -6.81 -4.90 2.02
C ILE A 185 -5.36 -5.32 2.22
N LYS A 186 -4.61 -4.47 2.92
CA LYS A 186 -3.16 -4.66 3.11
C LYS A 186 -2.83 -4.84 4.59
N GLU A 187 -2.16 -5.93 4.89
CA GLU A 187 -1.52 -6.16 6.18
C GLU A 187 -0.11 -5.51 6.22
N VAL A 188 0.53 -5.46 7.35
CA VAL A 188 1.77 -4.69 7.57
C VAL A 188 2.98 -5.50 8.07
N GLY A 189 2.91 -6.83 8.09
CA GLY A 189 4.07 -7.67 8.41
C GLY A 189 3.77 -8.99 9.12
N PHE A 190 2.51 -9.25 9.52
CA PHE A 190 2.11 -10.44 10.29
C PHE A 190 1.35 -11.48 9.47
N GLY A 191 0.94 -11.12 8.25
CA GLY A 191 0.15 -11.98 7.38
C GLY A 191 -1.35 -11.98 7.68
N MET A 192 -2.11 -12.74 6.91
CA MET A 192 -3.56 -12.85 7.05
C MET A 192 -3.98 -14.30 7.25
N SER A 193 -4.88 -14.55 8.19
CA SER A 193 -5.47 -15.87 8.40
C SER A 193 -6.50 -16.21 7.32
N LYS A 194 -6.77 -17.51 7.13
CA LYS A 194 -7.81 -17.98 6.23
C LYS A 194 -9.20 -17.44 6.61
N GLU A 195 -9.47 -17.33 7.90
CA GLU A 195 -10.74 -16.84 8.45
C GLU A 195 -10.93 -15.35 8.11
N LEU A 196 -9.87 -14.53 8.23
CA LEU A 196 -9.92 -13.15 7.82
C LEU A 196 -10.17 -13.03 6.31
N LEU A 197 -9.42 -13.79 5.50
CA LEU A 197 -9.60 -13.78 4.04
C LEU A 197 -11.03 -14.15 3.64
N GLN A 198 -11.64 -15.15 4.30
CA GLN A 198 -13.03 -15.51 4.04
C GLN A 198 -13.99 -14.37 4.42
N SER A 199 -13.77 -13.70 5.53
CA SER A 199 -14.57 -12.54 5.96
C SER A 199 -14.46 -11.39 4.95
N LEU A 200 -13.26 -11.11 4.44
CA LEU A 200 -13.03 -10.08 3.43
C LEU A 200 -13.73 -10.41 2.10
N VAL A 201 -13.69 -11.66 1.66
CA VAL A 201 -14.43 -12.12 0.46
C VAL A 201 -15.94 -11.90 0.64
N ASN A 202 -16.48 -12.22 1.81
CA ASN A 202 -17.92 -12.08 2.10
C ASN A 202 -18.42 -10.63 2.02
N ILE A 203 -17.56 -9.64 2.31
CA ILE A 203 -17.90 -8.20 2.20
C ILE A 203 -17.51 -7.59 0.83
N GLY A 204 -17.10 -8.42 -0.14
CA GLY A 204 -16.86 -7.99 -1.52
C GLY A 204 -15.41 -7.59 -1.84
N VAL A 205 -14.46 -7.78 -0.92
CA VAL A 205 -13.04 -7.57 -1.19
C VAL A 205 -12.53 -8.61 -2.19
N ARG A 206 -11.80 -8.17 -3.21
CA ARG A 206 -11.25 -9.04 -4.26
C ARG A 206 -9.73 -9.08 -4.29
N TYR A 207 -9.09 -8.10 -3.66
CA TYR A 207 -7.63 -7.96 -3.66
C TYR A 207 -7.13 -7.85 -2.22
N VAL A 208 -6.10 -8.62 -1.94
CA VAL A 208 -5.42 -8.58 -0.65
C VAL A 208 -3.90 -8.53 -0.86
N ASP A 209 -3.23 -7.79 -0.04
CA ASP A 209 -1.79 -7.83 0.16
C ASP A 209 -1.55 -8.49 1.52
N VAL A 210 -1.19 -9.77 1.48
CA VAL A 210 -1.05 -10.57 2.70
C VAL A 210 0.16 -10.16 3.53
N SER A 211 1.06 -9.35 2.94
CA SER A 211 2.28 -8.93 3.60
C SER A 211 3.04 -10.13 4.17
N GLY A 212 3.37 -10.10 5.42
CA GLY A 212 4.15 -11.13 6.07
C GLY A 212 5.57 -10.66 6.32
N LYS A 213 6.35 -11.50 6.98
CA LYS A 213 7.73 -11.20 7.32
C LYS A 213 8.57 -11.10 6.06
N GLY A 214 9.11 -9.91 5.79
CA GLY A 214 9.84 -9.60 4.57
C GLY A 214 8.96 -9.06 3.42
N GLY A 215 7.67 -8.82 3.68
CA GLY A 215 6.74 -8.22 2.74
C GLY A 215 6.58 -6.72 2.89
#